data_1d455c92733982adec7194808880f7d1
#
_entry.id   1d455c92733982adec7194808880f7d1
#
_cell.length_a   1.000
_cell.length_b   1.000
_cell.length_c   1.000
_cell.angle_alpha   90.00
_cell.angle_beta   90.00
_cell.angle_gamma   90.00
#
_symmetry.space_group_name_H-M   'P 1'
#
loop_
_entity.id
_entity.type
_entity.pdbx_description
1 polymer ?
#
loop_
_entity_poly.entity_id
_entity_poly.type
_entity_poly.pdbx_seq_one_letter_code
_entity_poly.pdbx_strand_id
1 'polypeptide(L)'
;MSQTGQDQPSVLRAARERTRAEITRQILDVARRDLATEGASGLSLRAIARELGASSSAVYRYVASRDDLLTRLIVAAYDALGAAAETAEAAVARADLAGRW
;
A
#
# COMPACT_ATOMS: atom_id res chain seq x y z
N MET A 1 -6.64 36.99 -0.48
CA MET A 1 -7.28 36.67 0.80
C MET A 1 -8.06 35.38 0.77
N SER A 2 -9.02 35.29 -0.16
CA SER A 2 -9.81 34.08 -0.27
C SER A 2 -8.99 32.85 -0.63
N GLN A 3 -7.88 33.01 -1.34
CA GLN A 3 -7.01 31.90 -1.68
C GLN A 3 -6.35 31.29 -0.47
N THR A 4 -5.98 32.11 0.51
CA THR A 4 -5.36 31.60 1.73
C THR A 4 -6.32 30.66 2.47
N GLY A 5 -7.58 31.04 2.56
CA GLY A 5 -8.59 30.23 3.21
C GLY A 5 -8.89 28.94 2.46
N GLN A 6 -8.73 28.94 1.13
CA GLN A 6 -8.94 27.76 0.32
C GLN A 6 -7.74 26.82 0.35
N ASP A 7 -6.54 27.39 0.42
CA ASP A 7 -5.31 26.58 0.43
C ASP A 7 -5.17 25.75 1.69
N GLN A 8 -5.58 26.28 2.84
CA GLN A 8 -5.45 25.56 4.11
C GLN A 8 -6.22 24.26 4.13
N PRO A 9 -7.52 24.22 3.73
CA PRO A 9 -8.24 22.94 3.67
C PRO A 9 -7.59 21.94 2.74
N SER A 10 -7.05 22.40 1.59
CA SER A 10 -6.39 21.53 0.64
C SER A 10 -5.10 20.95 1.20
N VAL A 11 -4.31 21.76 1.89
CA VAL A 11 -3.06 21.32 2.52
C VAL A 11 -3.34 20.29 3.61
N LEU A 12 -4.33 20.56 4.46
CA LEU A 12 -4.70 19.64 5.52
C LEU A 12 -5.24 18.33 4.97
N ARG A 13 -6.04 18.41 3.91
CA ARG A 13 -6.58 17.22 3.26
C ARG A 13 -5.44 16.36 2.68
N ALA A 14 -4.51 16.97 2.00
CA ALA A 14 -3.36 16.26 1.44
C ALA A 14 -2.52 15.61 2.53
N ALA A 15 -2.32 16.31 3.65
CA ALA A 15 -1.58 15.77 4.79
C ALA A 15 -2.30 14.55 5.39
N ARG A 16 -3.62 14.63 5.53
CA ARG A 16 -4.42 13.51 6.05
C ARG A 16 -4.38 12.32 5.10
N GLU A 17 -4.42 12.58 3.80
CA GLU A 17 -4.36 11.52 2.81
C GLU A 17 -3.01 10.82 2.84
N ARG A 18 -1.92 11.57 2.98
CA ARG A 18 -0.58 10.99 3.11
C ARG A 18 -0.46 10.14 4.37
N THR A 19 -0.97 10.64 5.49
CA THR A 19 -0.97 9.89 6.75
C THR A 19 -1.78 8.61 6.62
N ARG A 20 -2.96 8.71 6.02
CA ARG A 20 -3.82 7.57 5.80
C ARG A 20 -3.14 6.53 4.90
N ALA A 21 -2.51 6.99 3.84
CA ALA A 21 -1.80 6.10 2.91
C ALA A 21 -0.65 5.40 3.62
N GLU A 22 0.08 6.11 4.46
CA GLU A 22 1.21 5.54 5.21
C GLU A 22 0.74 4.48 6.18
N ILE A 23 -0.34 4.75 6.92
CA ILE A 23 -0.89 3.77 7.87
C ILE A 23 -1.41 2.55 7.13
N THR A 24 -2.11 2.76 6.02
CA THR A 24 -2.59 1.66 5.19
C THR A 24 -1.42 0.81 4.68
N ARG A 25 -0.34 1.45 4.28
CA ARG A 25 0.86 0.74 3.83
C ARG A 25 1.45 -0.12 4.93
N GLN A 26 1.50 0.39 6.16
CA GLN A 26 2.01 -0.37 7.30
C GLN A 26 1.14 -1.60 7.57
N ILE A 27 -0.17 -1.43 7.48
CA ILE A 27 -1.11 -2.55 7.66
C ILE A 27 -0.86 -3.60 6.58
N LEU A 28 -0.71 -3.17 5.32
CA LEU A 28 -0.48 -4.09 4.22
C LEU A 28 0.88 -4.78 4.32
N ASP A 29 1.90 -4.10 4.82
CA ASP A 29 3.22 -4.70 5.01
C ASP A 29 3.18 -5.84 6.04
N VAL A 30 2.51 -5.61 7.16
CA VAL A 30 2.32 -6.65 8.18
C VAL A 30 1.51 -7.81 7.61
N ALA A 31 0.43 -7.49 6.91
CA ALA A 31 -0.44 -8.51 6.31
C ALA A 31 0.31 -9.35 5.29
N ARG A 32 1.15 -8.72 4.48
CA ARG A 32 1.95 -9.44 3.48
C ARG A 32 2.92 -10.40 4.13
N ARG A 33 3.56 -9.97 5.21
CA ARG A 33 4.48 -10.80 5.97
C ARG A 33 3.75 -11.99 6.59
N ASP A 34 2.59 -11.74 7.20
CA ASP A 34 1.78 -12.79 7.80
C ASP A 34 1.29 -13.79 6.75
N LEU A 35 0.88 -13.28 5.59
CA LEU A 35 0.44 -14.11 4.49
C LEU A 35 1.57 -15.03 4.00
N ALA A 36 2.78 -14.49 3.90
CA ALA A 36 3.94 -15.27 3.46
C ALA A 36 4.33 -16.35 4.48
N THR A 37 4.14 -16.06 5.76
CA THR A 37 4.55 -16.95 6.85
C THR A 37 3.50 -18.00 7.15
N GLU A 38 2.24 -17.60 7.25
CA GLU A 38 1.16 -18.44 7.75
C GLU A 38 0.09 -18.77 6.70
N GLY A 39 0.16 -18.13 5.55
CA GLY A 39 -0.85 -18.31 4.51
C GLY A 39 -2.11 -17.50 4.79
N ALA A 40 -3.06 -17.59 3.86
CA ALA A 40 -4.30 -16.80 3.93
C ALA A 40 -5.13 -17.12 5.17
N SER A 41 -5.09 -18.36 5.64
CA SER A 41 -5.88 -18.77 6.81
C SER A 41 -5.40 -18.12 8.09
N GLY A 42 -4.11 -17.72 8.17
CA GLY A 42 -3.57 -17.03 9.32
C GLY A 42 -3.75 -15.53 9.30
N LEU A 43 -4.30 -14.99 8.22
CA LEU A 43 -4.46 -13.56 8.06
C LEU A 43 -5.64 -13.04 8.88
N SER A 44 -5.36 -12.11 9.79
CA SER A 44 -6.35 -11.60 10.74
C SER A 44 -6.09 -10.12 11.02
N LEU A 45 -7.13 -9.30 10.88
CA LEU A 45 -7.05 -7.87 11.20
C LEU A 45 -6.75 -7.65 12.68
N ARG A 46 -7.26 -8.53 13.54
CA ARG A 46 -7.00 -8.46 14.97
C ARG A 46 -5.53 -8.70 15.28
N ALA A 47 -4.94 -9.70 14.64
CA ALA A 47 -3.52 -10.01 14.81
C ALA A 47 -2.65 -8.86 14.28
N ILE A 48 -3.02 -8.28 13.15
CA ILE A 48 -2.32 -7.14 12.56
C ILE A 48 -2.35 -5.96 13.52
N ALA A 49 -3.53 -5.67 14.09
CA ALA A 49 -3.67 -4.59 15.06
C ALA A 49 -2.74 -4.80 16.24
N ARG A 50 -2.67 -6.03 16.75
CA ARG A 50 -1.80 -6.37 17.87
C ARG A 50 -0.33 -6.12 17.52
N GLU A 51 0.09 -6.54 16.35
CA GLU A 51 1.47 -6.35 15.89
C GLU A 51 1.82 -4.88 15.72
N LEU A 52 0.86 -4.06 15.32
CA LEU A 52 1.07 -2.62 15.14
C LEU A 52 0.89 -1.83 16.45
N GLY A 53 0.50 -2.50 17.52
CA GLY A 53 0.23 -1.81 18.78
C GLY A 53 -1.02 -0.95 18.74
N ALA A 54 -1.99 -1.31 17.89
CA ALA A 54 -3.23 -0.57 17.68
C ALA A 54 -4.44 -1.40 18.09
N SER A 55 -5.57 -0.74 18.28
CA SER A 55 -6.83 -1.45 18.50
C SER A 55 -7.38 -1.99 17.19
N SER A 56 -8.20 -3.02 17.26
CA SER A 56 -8.88 -3.54 16.08
C SER A 56 -9.74 -2.46 15.43
N SER A 57 -10.41 -1.65 16.24
CA SER A 57 -11.23 -0.53 15.72
C SER A 57 -10.40 0.43 14.89
N ALA A 58 -9.17 0.70 15.32
CA ALA A 58 -8.30 1.60 14.58
C ALA A 58 -7.95 1.03 13.20
N VAL A 59 -7.66 -0.26 13.14
CA VAL A 59 -7.35 -0.93 11.88
C VAL A 59 -8.56 -0.95 10.96
N TYR A 60 -9.75 -1.20 11.51
CA TYR A 60 -10.98 -1.22 10.72
C TYR A 60 -11.34 0.12 10.10
N ARG A 61 -10.78 1.22 10.59
CA ARG A 61 -10.95 2.53 9.94
C ARG A 61 -10.25 2.60 8.60
N TYR A 62 -9.23 1.80 8.39
CA TYR A 62 -8.41 1.83 7.17
C TYR A 62 -8.71 0.66 6.25
N VAL A 63 -9.07 -0.48 6.83
CA VAL A 63 -9.37 -1.69 6.08
C VAL A 63 -10.69 -2.23 6.62
N ALA A 64 -11.70 -2.27 5.78
CA ALA A 64 -13.08 -2.53 6.24
C ALA A 64 -13.29 -3.98 6.70
N SER A 65 -12.59 -4.93 6.08
CA SER A 65 -12.80 -6.33 6.35
C SER A 65 -11.58 -7.14 5.90
N ARG A 66 -11.56 -8.43 6.25
CA ARG A 66 -10.53 -9.34 5.77
C ARG A 66 -10.54 -9.45 4.24
N ASP A 67 -11.72 -9.45 3.64
CA ASP A 67 -11.85 -9.49 2.18
C ASP A 67 -11.30 -8.22 1.55
N ASP A 68 -11.56 -7.06 2.15
CA ASP A 68 -10.99 -5.80 1.70
C ASP A 68 -9.46 -5.84 1.79
N LEU A 69 -8.93 -6.40 2.87
CA LEU A 69 -7.50 -6.56 3.06
C LEU A 69 -6.89 -7.41 1.94
N LEU A 70 -7.49 -8.55 1.65
CA LEU A 70 -7.02 -9.44 0.59
C LEU A 70 -7.05 -8.75 -0.77
N THR A 71 -8.13 -8.02 -1.05
CA THR A 71 -8.25 -7.26 -2.29
C THR A 71 -7.12 -6.24 -2.42
N ARG A 72 -6.84 -5.50 -1.36
CA ARG A 72 -5.77 -4.50 -1.36
C ARG A 72 -4.39 -5.15 -1.55
N LEU A 73 -4.18 -6.32 -0.98
CA LEU A 73 -2.93 -7.06 -1.16
C LEU A 73 -2.77 -7.52 -2.60
N ILE A 74 -3.84 -7.99 -3.22
CA ILE A 74 -3.82 -8.40 -4.62
C ILE A 74 -3.52 -7.21 -5.53
N VAL A 75 -4.19 -6.08 -5.30
CA VAL A 75 -3.95 -4.86 -6.08
C VAL A 75 -2.50 -4.41 -5.93
N ALA A 76 -2.00 -4.40 -4.71
CA ALA A 76 -0.60 -4.01 -4.45
C ALA A 76 0.38 -4.94 -5.14
N ALA A 77 0.08 -6.24 -5.18
CA ALA A 77 0.93 -7.22 -5.85
C ALA A 77 0.95 -6.98 -7.36
N TYR A 78 -0.20 -6.70 -7.96
CA TYR A 78 -0.26 -6.38 -9.38
C TYR A 78 0.47 -5.09 -9.70
N ASP A 79 0.33 -4.07 -8.86
CA ASP A 79 1.05 -2.81 -9.04
C ASP A 79 2.56 -3.04 -8.98
N ALA A 80 3.02 -3.86 -8.05
CA ALA A 80 4.43 -4.19 -7.92
C ALA A 80 4.93 -4.96 -9.15
N LEU A 81 4.14 -5.89 -9.67
CA LEU A 81 4.49 -6.63 -10.89
C LEU A 81 4.54 -5.70 -12.09
N GLY A 82 3.58 -4.79 -12.19
CA GLY A 82 3.57 -3.81 -13.28
C GLY A 82 4.79 -2.93 -13.26
N ALA A 83 5.16 -2.43 -12.10
CA ALA A 83 6.36 -1.61 -11.96
C ALA A 83 7.63 -2.40 -12.28
N ALA A 84 7.71 -3.65 -11.83
CA ALA A 84 8.86 -4.51 -12.12
C ALA A 84 8.94 -4.83 -13.61
N ALA A 85 7.80 -5.08 -14.26
CA ALA A 85 7.75 -5.36 -15.68
C ALA A 85 8.20 -4.14 -16.50
N GLU A 86 7.75 -2.96 -16.13
CA GLU A 86 8.17 -1.73 -16.80
C GLU A 86 9.66 -1.51 -16.66
N THR A 87 10.21 -1.74 -15.49
CA THR A 87 11.64 -1.63 -15.24
C THR A 87 12.41 -2.64 -16.08
N ALA A 88 11.93 -3.87 -16.14
CA ALA A 88 12.57 -4.93 -16.92
C ALA A 88 12.54 -4.61 -18.40
N GLU A 89 11.42 -4.13 -18.92
CA GLU A 89 11.30 -3.73 -20.31
C GLU A 89 12.26 -2.59 -20.66
N ALA A 90 12.36 -1.61 -19.79
CA ALA A 90 13.28 -0.49 -19.99
C ALA A 90 14.72 -0.97 -19.99
N ALA A 91 15.07 -1.90 -19.11
CA ALA A 91 16.41 -2.47 -19.04
C ALA A 91 16.74 -3.27 -20.30
N VAL A 92 15.78 -4.08 -20.79
CA VAL A 92 15.97 -4.87 -22.00
C VAL A 92 16.13 -3.95 -23.21
N ALA A 93 15.31 -2.92 -23.30
CA ALA A 93 15.40 -1.95 -24.41
C ALA A 93 16.76 -1.28 -24.44
N ARG A 94 17.28 -0.90 -23.28
CA ARG A 94 18.60 -0.29 -23.20
C ARG A 94 19.71 -1.27 -23.57
N ALA A 95 19.57 -2.51 -23.14
CA ALA A 95 20.53 -3.55 -23.49
C ALA A 95 20.54 -3.82 -24.99
N ASP A 96 19.36 -3.87 -25.59
CA ASP A 96 19.24 -4.04 -27.04
C ASP A 96 19.90 -2.90 -27.81
N LEU A 97 19.69 -1.67 -27.37
CA LEU A 97 20.31 -0.52 -27.99
C LEU A 97 21.82 -0.58 -27.87
N ALA A 98 22.33 -1.02 -26.72
CA ALA A 98 23.74 -1.13 -26.49
C ALA A 98 24.37 -2.30 -27.25
N GLY A 99 23.61 -3.35 -27.49
CA GLY A 99 24.09 -4.56 -28.15
C GLY A 99 23.92 -4.55 -29.65
N ARG A 100 23.35 -3.50 -30.20
CA ARG A 100 23.09 -3.42 -31.62
C ARG A 100 24.24 -2.82 -32.34
N TRP A 101 25.18 -3.54 -32.73
CA TRP A 101 26.25 -3.05 -33.58
C TRP A 101 27.37 -4.06 -33.69
#